data_c86bb729252a191624fa0558885c81f9
#
_entry.id   c86bb729252a191624fa0558885c81f9
#
_cell.length_a   1.000
_cell.length_b   1.000
_cell.length_c   1.000
_cell.angle_alpha   90.00
_cell.angle_beta   90.00
_cell.angle_gamma   90.00
#
_symmetry.space_group_name_H-M   'P 1'
#
loop_
_entity.id
_entity.type
_entity.pdbx_description
1 polymer ?
#
loop_
_entity_poly.entity_id
_entity_poly.type
_entity_poly.pdbx_seq_one_letter_code
_entity_poly.pdbx_strand_id
1 'polypeptide(L)'
;MSRPSTKDIDLLVPNEDEHGYLVNILQQLGYKSASGWGWSREDGFIFDLFRGNSIHTTQLLESSLKEENHTLVKEFSRVYLGVLNYYDIIISKLFRGTNVDNEDCLFLLKAKRSEINLATLEKRFRETASYDVSEGAVMKNLEHFLRLAQKEVI
;
A
#
# COMPACT_ATOMS: atom_id res chain seq x y z
N MET A 1 -5.60 20.99 6.53
CA MET A 1 -5.34 21.05 5.08
C MET A 1 -6.07 19.89 4.41
N SER A 2 -6.93 20.15 3.45
CA SER A 2 -7.48 19.10 2.61
C SER A 2 -6.38 18.65 1.65
N ARG A 3 -6.12 17.35 1.59
CA ARG A 3 -5.19 16.78 0.62
C ARG A 3 -5.72 16.99 -0.79
N PRO A 4 -4.88 17.33 -1.79
CA PRO A 4 -5.32 17.34 -3.17
C PRO A 4 -5.86 15.97 -3.58
N SER A 5 -6.82 15.93 -4.49
CA SER A 5 -7.38 14.68 -5.00
C SER A 5 -6.29 13.81 -5.61
N THR A 6 -6.28 12.52 -5.30
CA THR A 6 -5.41 11.57 -5.99
C THR A 6 -5.93 11.28 -7.40
N LYS A 7 -5.02 11.01 -8.34
CA LYS A 7 -5.35 10.60 -9.72
C LYS A 7 -5.14 9.11 -9.96
N ASP A 8 -4.68 8.41 -8.95
CA ASP A 8 -4.34 6.99 -8.98
C ASP A 8 -4.88 6.28 -7.74
N ILE A 9 -5.02 4.99 -7.85
CA ILE A 9 -5.36 4.09 -6.75
C ILE A 9 -4.57 2.79 -6.90
N ASP A 10 -4.07 2.28 -5.79
CA ASP A 10 -3.36 1.02 -5.73
C ASP A 10 -4.31 -0.08 -5.27
N LEU A 11 -4.43 -1.14 -6.07
CA LEU A 11 -5.25 -2.32 -5.79
C LEU A 11 -4.37 -3.55 -5.68
N LEU A 12 -4.58 -4.36 -4.64
CA LEU A 12 -3.92 -5.64 -4.46
C LEU A 12 -4.93 -6.77 -4.59
N VAL A 13 -4.66 -7.71 -5.50
CA VAL A 13 -5.44 -8.93 -5.68
C VAL A 13 -4.59 -10.13 -5.27
N PRO A 14 -4.80 -10.68 -4.06
CA PRO A 14 -3.93 -11.72 -3.52
C PRO A 14 -3.97 -13.04 -4.29
N ASN A 15 -5.10 -13.38 -4.88
CA ASN A 15 -5.24 -14.60 -5.67
C ASN A 15 -4.84 -14.35 -7.12
N GLU A 16 -3.92 -15.17 -7.66
CA GLU A 16 -3.40 -14.99 -9.02
C GLU A 16 -4.45 -15.26 -10.10
N ASP A 17 -5.33 -16.24 -9.91
CA ASP A 17 -6.40 -16.55 -10.87
C ASP A 17 -7.43 -15.41 -10.91
N GLU A 18 -7.79 -14.85 -9.78
CA GLU A 18 -8.66 -13.67 -9.69
C GLU A 18 -8.02 -12.45 -10.34
N HIS A 19 -6.71 -12.24 -10.11
CA HIS A 19 -5.96 -11.18 -10.78
C HIS A 19 -6.02 -11.34 -12.31
N GLY A 20 -5.75 -12.54 -12.83
CA GLY A 20 -5.84 -12.84 -14.26
C GLY A 20 -7.24 -12.61 -14.83
N TYR A 21 -8.28 -12.99 -14.09
CA TYR A 21 -9.67 -12.73 -14.45
C TYR A 21 -9.97 -11.23 -14.53
N LEU A 22 -9.55 -10.44 -13.54
CA LEU A 22 -9.74 -9.00 -13.53
C LEU A 22 -9.01 -8.32 -14.69
N VAL A 23 -7.79 -8.74 -15.00
CA VAL A 23 -7.05 -8.23 -16.17
C VAL A 23 -7.85 -8.44 -17.46
N ASN A 24 -8.41 -9.61 -17.66
CA ASN A 24 -9.25 -9.89 -18.84
C ASN A 24 -10.49 -8.97 -18.90
N ILE A 25 -11.16 -8.76 -17.76
CA ILE A 25 -12.32 -7.86 -17.70
C ILE A 25 -11.91 -6.42 -18.00
N LEU A 26 -10.79 -5.94 -17.46
CA LEU A 26 -10.29 -4.59 -17.73
C LEU A 26 -10.02 -4.38 -19.24
N GLN A 27 -9.40 -5.35 -19.89
CA GLN A 27 -9.15 -5.31 -21.33
C GLN A 27 -10.46 -5.25 -22.13
N GLN A 28 -11.46 -6.05 -21.75
CA GLN A 28 -12.79 -6.02 -22.38
C GLN A 28 -13.50 -4.66 -22.19
N LEU A 29 -13.25 -3.98 -21.08
CA LEU A 29 -13.79 -2.65 -20.78
C LEU A 29 -12.99 -1.51 -21.45
N GLY A 30 -11.97 -1.83 -22.26
CA GLY A 30 -11.18 -0.86 -23.00
C GLY A 30 -10.00 -0.27 -22.22
N TYR A 31 -9.68 -0.79 -21.03
CA TYR A 31 -8.47 -0.41 -20.31
C TYR A 31 -7.25 -1.02 -20.99
N LYS A 32 -6.16 -0.25 -20.99
CA LYS A 32 -4.86 -0.66 -21.53
C LYS A 32 -3.81 -0.61 -20.46
N SER A 33 -2.85 -1.51 -20.54
CA SER A 33 -1.68 -1.47 -19.68
C SER A 33 -0.91 -0.16 -19.91
N ALA A 34 -0.67 0.55 -18.83
CA ALA A 34 0.25 1.68 -18.77
C ALA A 34 1.62 1.19 -18.29
N SER A 35 2.55 2.11 -17.96
CA SER A 35 3.86 1.73 -17.44
C SER A 35 3.75 1.00 -16.09
N GLY A 36 4.59 -0.01 -15.89
CA GLY A 36 4.64 -0.79 -14.64
C GLY A 36 3.37 -1.62 -14.42
N TRP A 37 2.70 -1.42 -13.30
CA TRP A 37 1.48 -2.12 -12.91
C TRP A 37 0.19 -1.38 -13.28
N GLY A 38 0.34 -0.23 -13.97
CA GLY A 38 -0.73 0.70 -14.26
C GLY A 38 -1.69 0.23 -15.34
N TRP A 39 -2.95 0.59 -15.16
CA TRP A 39 -4.04 0.42 -16.11
C TRP A 39 -4.77 1.75 -16.29
N SER A 40 -5.03 2.14 -17.51
CA SER A 40 -5.73 3.38 -17.82
C SER A 40 -6.68 3.24 -19.00
N ARG A 41 -7.61 4.17 -19.08
CA ARG A 41 -8.51 4.38 -20.19
C ARG A 41 -8.49 5.88 -20.56
N GLU A 42 -9.25 6.31 -21.53
CA GLU A 42 -9.26 7.68 -22.07
C GLU A 42 -9.56 8.80 -21.04
N ASP A 43 -10.14 8.46 -19.91
CA ASP A 43 -10.45 9.38 -18.81
C ASP A 43 -9.24 9.89 -18.02
N GLY A 44 -8.05 9.35 -18.29
CA GLY A 44 -6.80 9.74 -17.65
C GLY A 44 -6.64 9.28 -16.21
N PHE A 45 -7.60 8.54 -15.66
CA PHE A 45 -7.45 7.89 -14.36
C PHE A 45 -6.60 6.62 -14.49
N ILE A 46 -5.61 6.49 -13.62
CA ILE A 46 -4.71 5.33 -13.57
C ILE A 46 -4.95 4.58 -12.28
N PHE A 47 -4.99 3.26 -12.35
CA PHE A 47 -4.88 2.43 -11.18
C PHE A 47 -3.81 1.36 -11.38
N ASP A 48 -3.09 1.07 -10.32
CA ASP A 48 -2.10 -0.01 -10.28
C ASP A 48 -2.76 -1.27 -9.76
N LEU A 49 -2.52 -2.40 -10.44
CA LEU A 49 -3.08 -3.69 -10.08
C LEU A 49 -1.96 -4.65 -9.70
N PHE A 50 -1.72 -4.77 -8.40
CA PHE A 50 -0.73 -5.70 -7.84
C PHE A 50 -1.33 -7.08 -7.59
N ARG A 51 -0.48 -8.09 -7.51
CA ARG A 51 -0.89 -9.49 -7.29
C ARG A 51 -0.15 -10.14 -6.14
N GLY A 52 -0.76 -11.17 -5.56
CA GLY A 52 -0.15 -11.93 -4.47
C GLY A 52 0.01 -11.08 -3.20
N ASN A 53 1.16 -11.16 -2.60
CA ASN A 53 1.52 -10.38 -1.41
C ASN A 53 2.48 -9.23 -1.72
N SER A 54 2.62 -8.82 -2.99
CA SER A 54 3.56 -7.79 -3.40
C SER A 54 2.85 -6.50 -3.75
N ILE A 55 3.27 -5.39 -3.17
CA ILE A 55 2.82 -4.04 -3.48
C ILE A 55 4.05 -3.20 -3.81
N HIS A 56 4.16 -2.68 -5.03
CA HIS A 56 5.37 -2.03 -5.53
C HIS A 56 6.59 -2.93 -5.32
N THR A 57 7.55 -2.50 -4.54
CA THR A 57 8.77 -3.24 -4.18
C THR A 57 8.66 -4.00 -2.86
N THR A 58 7.53 -3.94 -2.19
CA THR A 58 7.34 -4.52 -0.86
C THR A 58 6.68 -5.88 -0.95
N GLN A 59 7.34 -6.90 -0.39
CA GLN A 59 6.74 -8.21 -0.13
C GLN A 59 6.12 -8.18 1.27
N LEU A 60 4.79 -8.22 1.36
CA LEU A 60 4.09 -8.27 2.64
C LEU A 60 4.39 -9.58 3.37
N LEU A 61 4.49 -9.53 4.70
CA LEU A 61 4.75 -10.70 5.55
C LEU A 61 3.64 -11.75 5.47
N GLU A 62 2.42 -11.28 5.34
CA GLU A 62 1.24 -12.11 5.38
C GLU A 62 0.23 -11.68 4.32
N SER A 63 -0.68 -12.61 3.97
CA SER A 63 -1.77 -12.31 3.05
C SER A 63 -2.64 -11.19 3.58
N SER A 64 -2.99 -10.25 2.71
CA SER A 64 -3.97 -9.20 2.98
C SER A 64 -5.38 -9.75 3.24
N LEU A 65 -5.66 -11.02 2.88
CA LEU A 65 -6.96 -11.67 3.14
C LEU A 65 -7.11 -12.18 4.57
N LYS A 66 -6.05 -12.22 5.39
CA LYS A 66 -6.20 -12.48 6.82
C LYS A 66 -7.09 -11.42 7.46
N GLU A 67 -7.94 -11.84 8.40
CA GLU A 67 -8.94 -10.98 9.03
C GLU A 67 -8.35 -9.70 9.63
N GLU A 68 -7.22 -9.81 10.32
CA GLU A 68 -6.52 -8.68 10.93
C GLU A 68 -5.74 -7.79 9.94
N ASN A 69 -5.56 -8.22 8.70
CA ASN A 69 -4.73 -7.52 7.71
C ASN A 69 -5.53 -6.59 6.78
N HIS A 70 -6.84 -6.58 6.89
CA HIS A 70 -7.69 -5.66 6.14
C HIS A 70 -8.96 -5.30 6.90
N THR A 71 -9.59 -4.21 6.46
CA THR A 71 -10.92 -3.81 6.89
C THR A 71 -11.85 -3.83 5.69
N LEU A 72 -13.00 -4.50 5.80
CA LEU A 72 -14.03 -4.51 4.76
C LEU A 72 -14.55 -3.09 4.53
N VAL A 73 -14.53 -2.65 3.28
CA VAL A 73 -15.15 -1.40 2.85
C VAL A 73 -16.52 -1.66 2.24
N LYS A 74 -16.59 -2.60 1.30
CA LYS A 74 -17.84 -2.95 0.63
C LYS A 74 -17.80 -4.35 0.05
N GLU A 75 -18.90 -5.05 0.19
CA GLU A 75 -19.15 -6.31 -0.47
C GLU A 75 -20.17 -6.12 -1.59
N PHE A 76 -19.79 -6.52 -2.79
CA PHE A 76 -20.64 -6.59 -3.97
C PHE A 76 -21.02 -8.05 -4.23
N SER A 77 -21.87 -8.30 -5.19
CA SER A 77 -22.30 -9.67 -5.52
C SER A 77 -21.15 -10.62 -5.92
N ARG A 78 -20.05 -10.08 -6.46
CA ARG A 78 -18.88 -10.85 -6.95
C ARG A 78 -17.53 -10.23 -6.59
N VAL A 79 -17.51 -9.14 -5.85
CA VAL A 79 -16.28 -8.44 -5.49
C VAL A 79 -16.33 -8.04 -4.03
N TYR A 80 -15.28 -8.35 -3.32
CA TYR A 80 -15.04 -7.96 -1.95
C TYR A 80 -13.96 -6.87 -1.94
N LEU A 81 -14.29 -5.69 -1.48
CA LEU A 81 -13.36 -4.56 -1.40
C LEU A 81 -12.95 -4.29 0.05
N GLY A 82 -11.69 -4.40 0.34
CA GLY A 82 -11.09 -4.06 1.64
C GLY A 82 -10.01 -3.01 1.53
N VAL A 83 -9.63 -2.45 2.66
CA VAL A 83 -8.46 -1.58 2.82
C VAL A 83 -7.44 -2.32 3.69
N LEU A 84 -6.18 -2.32 3.28
CA LEU A 84 -5.08 -2.89 4.07
C LEU A 84 -5.01 -2.26 5.47
N ASN A 85 -4.49 -3.02 6.43
CA ASN A 85 -4.16 -2.48 7.75
C ASN A 85 -3.16 -1.32 7.64
N TYR A 86 -3.16 -0.41 8.60
CA TYR A 86 -2.33 0.79 8.56
C TYR A 86 -0.82 0.49 8.56
N TYR A 87 -0.40 -0.60 9.18
CA TYR A 87 1.01 -1.00 9.21
C TYR A 87 1.50 -1.35 7.80
N ASP A 88 0.78 -2.19 7.07
CA ASP A 88 1.15 -2.60 5.72
C ASP A 88 1.09 -1.44 4.71
N ILE A 89 0.13 -0.51 4.89
CA ILE A 89 0.08 0.73 4.10
C ILE A 89 1.35 1.57 4.34
N ILE A 90 1.72 1.81 5.60
CA ILE A 90 2.89 2.61 5.94
C ILE A 90 4.17 1.91 5.46
N ILE A 91 4.30 0.61 5.70
CA ILE A 91 5.48 -0.16 5.31
C ILE A 91 5.68 -0.10 3.79
N SER A 92 4.64 -0.34 2.99
CA SER A 92 4.73 -0.29 1.53
C SER A 92 5.15 1.08 1.00
N LYS A 93 4.71 2.16 1.64
CA LYS A 93 5.11 3.53 1.30
C LYS A 93 6.56 3.81 1.71
N LEU A 94 6.96 3.45 2.91
CA LEU A 94 8.31 3.69 3.42
C LEU A 94 9.38 2.85 2.69
N PHE A 95 9.04 1.71 2.10
CA PHE A 95 9.95 0.95 1.24
C PHE A 95 10.34 1.77 -0.01
N ARG A 96 9.44 2.59 -0.56
CA ARG A 96 9.78 3.57 -1.61
C ARG A 96 10.50 4.78 -1.03
N GLY A 97 10.03 5.29 0.11
CA GLY A 97 10.69 6.33 0.91
C GLY A 97 10.79 7.70 0.25
N THR A 98 9.89 8.04 -0.67
CA THR A 98 9.84 9.38 -1.25
C THR A 98 9.36 10.42 -0.23
N ASN A 99 9.57 11.71 -0.51
CA ASN A 99 9.06 12.77 0.37
C ASN A 99 7.54 12.71 0.50
N VAL A 100 6.83 12.45 -0.60
CA VAL A 100 5.37 12.31 -0.61
C VAL A 100 4.93 11.11 0.22
N ASP A 101 5.64 9.98 0.12
CA ASP A 101 5.34 8.80 0.94
C ASP A 101 5.51 9.08 2.44
N ASN A 102 6.56 9.82 2.82
CA ASN A 102 6.77 10.22 4.21
C ASN A 102 5.66 11.16 4.72
N GLU A 103 5.25 12.15 3.91
CA GLU A 103 4.15 13.06 4.26
C GLU A 103 2.83 12.29 4.43
N ASP A 104 2.54 11.34 3.54
CA ASP A 104 1.36 10.49 3.63
C ASP A 104 1.35 9.63 4.89
N CYS A 105 2.50 9.02 5.21
CA CYS A 105 2.64 8.20 6.41
C CYS A 105 2.49 9.03 7.69
N LEU A 106 3.06 10.25 7.74
CA LEU A 106 2.88 11.17 8.86
C LEU A 106 1.42 11.61 9.01
N PHE A 107 0.76 11.91 7.89
CA PHE A 107 -0.66 12.26 7.91
C PHE A 107 -1.51 11.11 8.47
N LEU A 108 -1.27 9.88 7.99
CA LEU A 108 -1.97 8.69 8.47
C LEU A 108 -1.70 8.44 9.95
N LEU A 109 -0.45 8.55 10.38
CA LEU A 109 -0.07 8.38 11.78
C LEU A 109 -0.76 9.40 12.69
N LYS A 110 -0.84 10.67 12.28
CA LYS A 110 -1.56 11.73 13.02
C LYS A 110 -3.06 11.42 13.10
N ALA A 111 -3.66 11.04 11.98
CA ALA A 111 -5.10 10.78 11.89
C ALA A 111 -5.53 9.52 12.67
N LYS A 112 -4.62 8.54 12.80
CA LYS A 112 -4.86 7.23 13.40
C LYS A 112 -3.98 6.94 14.61
N ARG A 113 -3.59 7.97 15.33
CA ARG A 113 -2.64 7.87 16.45
C ARG A 113 -3.06 6.87 17.54
N SER A 114 -4.34 6.73 17.80
CA SER A 114 -4.87 5.79 18.78
C SER A 114 -4.88 4.33 18.30
N GLU A 115 -4.78 4.11 16.99
CA GLU A 115 -4.85 2.80 16.34
C GLU A 115 -3.46 2.29 15.91
N ILE A 116 -2.46 3.17 15.78
CA ILE A 116 -1.12 2.83 15.31
C ILE A 116 -0.13 2.89 16.48
N ASN A 117 0.45 1.74 16.81
CA ASN A 117 1.55 1.65 17.78
C ASN A 117 2.89 1.69 17.05
N LEU A 118 3.74 2.70 17.33
CA LEU A 118 5.02 2.88 16.65
C LEU A 118 6.00 1.73 16.89
N ALA A 119 6.03 1.14 18.09
CA ALA A 119 6.90 0.01 18.36
C ALA A 119 6.49 -1.22 17.57
N THR A 120 5.19 -1.44 17.41
CA THR A 120 4.64 -2.51 16.55
C THR A 120 4.97 -2.25 15.08
N LEU A 121 4.81 -1.01 14.61
CA LEU A 121 5.18 -0.61 13.25
C LEU A 121 6.67 -0.88 12.98
N GLU A 122 7.54 -0.42 13.87
CA GLU A 122 8.98 -0.60 13.74
C GLU A 122 9.36 -2.08 13.70
N LYS A 123 8.82 -2.89 14.60
CA LYS A 123 9.07 -4.34 14.63
C LYS A 123 8.64 -5.00 13.31
N ARG A 124 7.42 -4.74 12.85
CA ARG A 124 6.89 -5.31 11.62
C ARG A 124 7.67 -4.84 10.38
N PHE A 125 8.07 -3.56 10.35
CA PHE A 125 8.91 -3.04 9.28
C PHE A 125 10.27 -3.77 9.21
N ARG A 126 10.97 -3.91 10.35
CA ARG A 126 12.26 -4.60 10.42
C ARG A 126 12.16 -6.05 9.97
N GLU A 127 11.10 -6.74 10.38
CA GLU A 127 10.83 -8.10 9.94
C GLU A 127 10.59 -8.16 8.42
N THR A 128 9.78 -7.27 7.85
CA THR A 128 9.55 -7.19 6.40
C THR A 128 10.87 -6.90 5.66
N ALA A 129 11.66 -5.95 6.16
CA ALA A 129 12.93 -5.54 5.55
C ALA A 129 13.98 -6.66 5.56
N SER A 130 13.97 -7.56 6.56
CA SER A 130 14.92 -8.65 6.66
C SER A 130 14.84 -9.67 5.51
N TYR A 131 13.75 -9.71 4.78
CA TYR A 131 13.55 -10.52 3.57
C TYR A 131 13.85 -9.76 2.27
N ASP A 132 14.19 -8.48 2.36
CA ASP A 132 14.44 -7.63 1.18
C ASP A 132 15.93 -7.54 0.88
N VAL A 133 16.29 -7.66 -0.40
CA VAL A 133 17.69 -7.52 -0.85
C VAL A 133 18.25 -6.12 -0.61
N SER A 134 17.39 -5.13 -0.46
CA SER A 134 17.73 -3.73 -0.18
C SER A 134 17.56 -3.34 1.30
N GLU A 135 17.61 -4.29 2.22
CA GLU A 135 17.36 -4.08 3.67
C GLU A 135 18.03 -2.80 4.19
N GLY A 136 19.32 -2.61 3.91
CA GLY A 136 20.05 -1.43 4.38
C GLY A 136 19.50 -0.10 3.88
N ALA A 137 18.95 -0.05 2.68
CA ALA A 137 18.36 1.16 2.10
C ALA A 137 16.97 1.44 2.72
N VAL A 138 16.12 0.42 2.82
CA VAL A 138 14.78 0.59 3.40
C VAL A 138 14.83 0.89 4.89
N MET A 139 15.82 0.37 5.61
CA MET A 139 16.06 0.71 7.02
C MET A 139 16.38 2.18 7.24
N LYS A 140 17.11 2.82 6.32
CA LYS A 140 17.35 4.28 6.37
C LYS A 140 16.06 5.08 6.22
N ASN A 141 15.13 4.60 5.37
CA ASN A 141 13.82 5.22 5.22
C ASN A 141 13.02 5.15 6.53
N LEU A 142 13.03 4.00 7.21
CA LEU A 142 12.41 3.87 8.53
C LEU A 142 13.00 4.85 9.55
N GLU A 143 14.31 4.91 9.67
CA GLU A 143 14.99 5.82 10.61
C GLU A 143 14.65 7.29 10.33
N HIS A 144 14.60 7.66 9.05
CA HIS A 144 14.19 9.01 8.65
C HIS A 144 12.76 9.31 9.08
N PHE A 145 11.83 8.39 8.78
CA PHE A 145 10.43 8.53 9.17
C PHE A 145 10.24 8.62 10.68
N LEU A 146 10.92 7.78 11.48
CA LEU A 146 10.83 7.83 12.94
C LEU A 146 11.31 9.16 13.51
N ARG A 147 12.37 9.75 12.94
CA ARG A 147 12.83 11.10 13.34
C ARG A 147 11.79 12.18 13.02
N LEU A 148 11.10 12.08 11.87
CA LEU A 148 10.02 13.00 11.53
C LEU A 148 8.82 12.84 12.47
N ALA A 149 8.43 11.59 12.73
CA ALA A 149 7.32 11.29 13.64
C ALA A 149 7.55 11.82 15.05
N GLN A 150 8.76 11.71 15.57
CA GLN A 150 9.13 12.28 16.87
C GLN A 150 9.00 13.80 16.93
N LYS A 151 9.32 14.49 15.85
CA LYS A 151 9.25 15.96 15.79
C LYS A 151 7.84 16.51 15.63
N GLU A 152 6.98 15.77 14.92
CA GLU A 152 5.70 16.29 14.46
C GLU A 152 4.48 15.68 15.15
N VAL A 153 4.62 14.51 15.74
CA VAL A 153 3.48 13.72 16.24
C VAL A 153 3.60 13.41 17.73
N ILE A 154 4.81 13.32 18.26
CA ILE A 154 5.12 13.04 19.67
C ILE A 154 5.63 14.29 20.36
#